data_33bac559c78aaafc32cde0b96ce96c81
#
_entry.id   33bac559c78aaafc32cde0b96ce96c81
#
_cell.length_a   1.000
_cell.length_b   1.000
_cell.length_c   1.000
_cell.angle_alpha   90.00
_cell.angle_beta   90.00
_cell.angle_gamma   90.00
#
_symmetry.space_group_name_H-M   'P 1'
#
loop_
_entity.id
_entity.type
_entity.pdbx_description
1 polymer ?
#
loop_
_entity_poly.entity_id
_entity_poly.type
_entity_poly.pdbx_seq_one_letter_code
_entity_poly.pdbx_strand_id
1 'polypeptide(L)'
;MTAALVCITCVLMNCLISFSGKHYMESIVNGLSSFSDIENGEPDSFNPESKKADPDLTIIVNGAQESFSTTNWYITVAVTLFGGILAYFVSGHALKPLKSFASQVENVQPSNLSDMKVSEDVLPEFKQFSRSFNSMIDRLDEGFTAQRQFTGNAAHELRTPLALMQAQIELFPVEHSDLKPETAEFLSLLQEQTERMSQMTKILLEMSELNTVQCTDKIELSPMIEEIFADLAPLAEDKGVALEHDGNATIIGSDTLIYRMIFNLTENAIRYNRPDSKVQISVSEKNDDVLIRVKDNGFGIPEQYRESIFQPFFRVDKSRSREHGGVGLGLALVWEIASLHGGTVKAEESTENGTVMLVSLPKKKAEI
;
A
#
# COMPACT_ATOMS: atom_id res chain seq x y z
N MET A 1 25.65 13.28 12.73
CA MET A 1 25.32 14.59 12.10
C MET A 1 24.80 15.60 13.11
N THR A 2 23.76 15.34 13.87
CA THR A 2 23.21 16.23 14.92
C THR A 2 24.23 16.61 15.99
N ALA A 3 25.05 15.65 16.49
CA ALA A 3 26.12 15.92 17.45
C ALA A 3 27.19 16.87 16.89
N ALA A 4 27.58 16.72 15.62
CA ALA A 4 28.52 17.63 14.97
C ALA A 4 27.95 19.06 14.85
N LEU A 5 26.67 19.20 14.58
CA LEU A 5 25.97 20.47 14.47
C LEU A 5 25.86 21.19 15.83
N VAL A 6 25.59 20.44 16.91
CA VAL A 6 25.63 20.96 18.27
C VAL A 6 27.04 21.39 18.67
N CYS A 7 28.06 20.62 18.34
CA CYS A 7 29.47 21.00 18.56
C CYS A 7 29.83 22.30 17.81
N ILE A 8 29.44 22.43 16.54
CA ILE A 8 29.71 23.64 15.75
C ILE A 8 29.00 24.87 16.37
N THR A 9 27.74 24.77 16.78
CA THR A 9 27.03 25.88 17.43
C THR A 9 27.64 26.25 18.76
N CYS A 10 28.07 25.28 19.58
CA CYS A 10 28.77 25.53 20.84
C CYS A 10 30.14 26.21 20.63
N VAL A 11 30.91 25.78 19.62
CA VAL A 11 32.21 26.42 19.30
C VAL A 11 31.97 27.84 18.81
N LEU A 12 31.00 28.07 17.95
CA LEU A 12 30.67 29.38 17.42
C LEU A 12 30.22 30.35 18.53
N MET A 13 29.43 29.87 19.45
CA MET A 13 28.99 30.63 20.63
C MET A 13 30.18 30.99 21.52
N ASN A 14 31.07 30.04 21.83
CA ASN A 14 32.27 30.30 22.60
C ASN A 14 33.20 31.35 21.92
N CYS A 15 33.40 31.24 20.61
CA CYS A 15 34.22 32.22 19.85
C CYS A 15 33.59 33.61 19.91
N LEU A 16 32.28 33.73 19.73
CA LEU A 16 31.57 35.04 19.76
C LEU A 16 31.62 35.70 21.14
N ILE A 17 31.41 34.89 22.19
CA ILE A 17 31.49 35.37 23.60
C ILE A 17 32.91 35.80 23.92
N SER A 18 33.95 35.06 23.52
CA SER A 18 35.36 35.38 23.73
C SER A 18 35.77 36.66 22.97
N PHE A 19 35.29 36.82 21.73
CA PHE A 19 35.51 38.03 20.94
C PHE A 19 34.85 39.26 21.59
N SER A 20 33.59 39.14 22.00
CA SER A 20 32.86 40.18 22.74
C SER A 20 33.59 40.55 24.03
N GLY A 21 34.07 39.55 24.81
CA GLY A 21 34.83 39.77 26.06
C GLY A 21 36.12 40.58 25.83
N LYS A 22 36.89 40.27 24.77
CA LYS A 22 38.08 41.03 24.42
C LYS A 22 37.75 42.47 24.09
N HIS A 23 36.72 42.74 23.30
CA HIS A 23 36.33 44.07 22.89
C HIS A 23 35.91 44.94 24.09
N TYR A 24 35.14 44.36 25.04
CA TYR A 24 34.77 45.10 26.25
C TYR A 24 35.96 45.31 27.22
N MET A 25 36.91 44.35 27.30
CA MET A 25 38.12 44.50 28.06
C MET A 25 39.02 45.62 27.52
N GLU A 26 39.17 45.72 26.20
CA GLU A 26 39.90 46.82 25.54
C GLU A 26 39.23 48.18 25.82
N SER A 27 37.89 48.23 25.81
CA SER A 27 37.15 49.45 26.15
C SER A 27 37.38 49.91 27.59
N ILE A 28 37.43 48.96 28.56
CA ILE A 28 37.74 49.25 29.95
C ILE A 28 39.20 49.74 30.11
N VAL A 29 40.14 49.05 29.43
CA VAL A 29 41.58 49.45 29.47
C VAL A 29 41.80 50.83 28.87
N ASN A 30 41.18 51.13 27.73
CA ASN A 30 41.24 52.45 27.11
C ASN A 30 40.59 53.58 27.96
N GLY A 31 39.48 53.24 28.65
CA GLY A 31 38.88 54.15 29.63
C GLY A 31 39.81 54.43 30.81
N LEU A 32 40.46 53.41 31.37
CA LEU A 32 41.43 53.54 32.44
C LEU A 32 42.69 54.34 32.02
N SER A 33 43.20 54.17 30.81
CA SER A 33 44.35 54.91 30.31
C SER A 33 44.06 56.41 30.15
N SER A 34 42.84 56.76 29.74
CA SER A 34 42.43 58.18 29.64
C SER A 34 42.30 58.86 31.02
N PHE A 35 42.04 58.09 32.07
CA PHE A 35 42.05 58.60 33.46
C PHE A 35 43.50 58.81 33.98
N SER A 36 44.46 57.93 33.66
CA SER A 36 45.86 58.08 34.08
C SER A 36 46.56 59.30 33.43
N ASP A 37 46.11 59.70 32.26
CA ASP A 37 46.64 60.90 31.58
C ASP A 37 46.14 62.24 32.20
N ILE A 38 45.05 62.19 32.95
CA ILE A 38 44.50 63.38 33.68
C ILE A 38 45.21 63.58 35.05
N GLU A 39 45.75 62.52 35.64
CA GLU A 39 46.34 62.52 36.97
C GLU A 39 47.85 62.90 37.00
N ASN A 40 48.47 63.09 35.87
CA ASN A 40 49.89 63.47 35.75
C ASN A 40 50.19 65.00 36.00
N GLY A 41 49.30 65.67 36.67
CA GLY A 41 49.47 67.08 37.15
C GLY A 41 49.61 67.16 38.65
N GLU A 42 50.89 67.15 39.16
CA GLU A 42 51.36 67.42 40.50
C GLU A 42 51.25 66.33 41.58
N PRO A 43 52.36 66.08 42.29
CA PRO A 43 52.40 65.03 43.34
C PRO A 43 52.11 65.68 44.71
N ASP A 44 50.89 65.52 45.26
CA ASP A 44 50.62 65.90 46.64
C ASP A 44 50.08 64.69 47.46
N SER A 45 50.90 64.39 48.49
CA SER A 45 50.64 63.62 49.72
C SER A 45 49.72 62.39 49.65
N PHE A 46 50.43 61.25 49.65
CA PHE A 46 49.88 59.89 49.90
C PHE A 46 49.16 59.79 51.27
N ASN A 47 47.86 59.80 51.30
CA ASN A 47 47.05 59.49 52.47
C ASN A 47 46.36 58.13 52.31
N PRO A 48 46.74 57.08 53.07
CA PRO A 48 46.32 55.71 52.90
C PRO A 48 44.89 55.40 53.36
N GLU A 49 44.12 56.37 53.83
CA GLU A 49 42.78 56.10 54.40
C GLU A 49 41.59 56.38 53.48
N SER A 50 41.79 56.81 52.25
CA SER A 50 40.65 57.03 51.33
C SER A 50 40.49 55.94 50.27
N LYS A 51 40.35 54.65 50.66
CA LYS A 51 39.83 53.59 49.77
C LYS A 51 38.31 53.74 49.59
N LYS A 52 37.81 54.85 49.15
CA LYS A 52 36.53 54.92 48.49
C LYS A 52 36.78 54.74 47.02
N ALA A 53 36.28 53.60 46.42
CA ALA A 53 36.34 53.39 44.99
C ALA A 53 35.85 54.67 44.31
N ASP A 54 36.64 55.17 43.37
CA ASP A 54 36.31 56.39 42.63
C ASP A 54 34.95 56.25 41.94
N PRO A 55 33.95 57.11 42.23
CA PRO A 55 32.62 56.92 41.66
C PRO A 55 32.57 56.86 40.16
N ASP A 56 33.46 57.55 39.47
CA ASP A 56 33.52 57.55 38.01
C ASP A 56 34.05 56.21 37.43
N LEU A 57 35.05 55.62 38.10
CA LEU A 57 35.57 54.30 37.71
C LEU A 57 34.55 53.19 37.91
N THR A 58 33.78 53.29 38.97
CA THR A 58 32.66 52.34 39.24
C THR A 58 31.55 52.44 38.21
N ILE A 59 31.24 53.65 37.70
CA ILE A 59 30.26 53.86 36.63
C ILE A 59 30.72 53.27 35.32
N ILE A 60 31.98 53.46 34.94
CA ILE A 60 32.55 52.92 33.67
C ILE A 60 32.56 51.38 33.70
N VAL A 61 32.98 50.76 34.79
CA VAL A 61 33.04 49.33 34.93
C VAL A 61 31.62 48.68 34.92
N ASN A 62 30.67 49.29 35.65
CA ASN A 62 29.28 48.85 35.66
C ASN A 62 28.63 49.00 34.27
N GLY A 63 28.85 50.11 33.57
CA GLY A 63 28.32 50.31 32.21
C GLY A 63 28.88 49.30 31.20
N ALA A 64 30.19 48.97 31.30
CA ALA A 64 30.84 47.98 30.45
C ALA A 64 30.29 46.58 30.78
N GLN A 65 30.06 46.27 32.05
CA GLN A 65 29.49 44.98 32.49
C GLN A 65 28.05 44.77 32.03
N GLU A 66 27.21 45.79 32.14
CA GLU A 66 25.83 45.75 31.63
C GLU A 66 25.80 45.56 30.09
N SER A 67 26.62 46.33 29.37
CA SER A 67 26.72 46.20 27.91
C SER A 67 27.24 44.85 27.46
N PHE A 68 28.22 44.29 28.18
CA PHE A 68 28.71 42.93 27.93
C PHE A 68 27.63 41.88 28.19
N SER A 69 26.93 41.98 29.29
CA SER A 69 25.85 41.04 29.65
C SER A 69 24.72 41.06 28.61
N THR A 70 24.27 42.25 28.21
CA THR A 70 23.21 42.38 27.17
C THR A 70 23.65 41.85 25.81
N THR A 71 24.87 42.18 25.38
CA THR A 71 25.44 41.67 24.11
C THR A 71 25.54 40.13 24.11
N ASN A 72 26.05 39.54 25.17
CA ASN A 72 26.11 38.08 25.31
C ASN A 72 24.74 37.42 25.29
N TRP A 73 23.74 38.05 25.89
CA TRP A 73 22.36 37.54 25.84
C TRP A 73 21.82 37.53 24.40
N TYR A 74 22.03 38.59 23.62
CA TYR A 74 21.64 38.65 22.19
C TYR A 74 22.38 37.60 21.37
N ILE A 75 23.69 37.44 21.56
CA ILE A 75 24.48 36.42 20.88
C ILE A 75 23.96 35.02 21.20
N THR A 76 23.66 34.74 22.47
CA THR A 76 23.17 33.43 22.91
C THR A 76 21.81 33.14 22.26
N VAL A 77 20.88 34.07 22.27
CA VAL A 77 19.56 33.91 21.65
C VAL A 77 19.70 33.71 20.14
N ALA A 78 20.49 34.50 19.44
CA ALA A 78 20.70 34.42 18.01
C ALA A 78 21.30 33.06 17.59
N VAL A 79 22.33 32.60 18.29
CA VAL A 79 22.99 31.30 18.00
C VAL A 79 22.06 30.14 18.29
N THR A 80 21.28 30.22 19.38
CA THR A 80 20.31 29.16 19.73
C THR A 80 19.18 29.06 18.70
N LEU A 81 18.63 30.19 18.27
CA LEU A 81 17.60 30.23 17.22
C LEU A 81 18.15 29.69 15.89
N PHE A 82 19.32 30.17 15.48
CA PHE A 82 19.97 29.71 14.24
C PHE A 82 20.26 28.21 14.29
N GLY A 83 20.81 27.70 15.39
CA GLY A 83 21.09 26.28 15.60
C GLY A 83 19.81 25.45 15.59
N GLY A 84 18.72 25.94 16.21
CA GLY A 84 17.41 25.30 16.22
C GLY A 84 16.79 25.19 14.82
N ILE A 85 16.82 26.29 14.05
CA ILE A 85 16.35 26.30 12.67
C ILE A 85 17.17 25.34 11.80
N LEU A 86 18.49 25.37 11.91
CA LEU A 86 19.35 24.49 11.16
C LEU A 86 19.13 23.01 11.51
N ALA A 87 18.98 22.70 12.80
CA ALA A 87 18.67 21.36 13.27
C ALA A 87 17.31 20.86 12.76
N TYR A 88 16.31 21.72 12.73
CA TYR A 88 14.99 21.40 12.17
C TYR A 88 15.07 21.03 10.68
N PHE A 89 15.75 21.84 9.86
CA PHE A 89 15.93 21.57 8.42
C PHE A 89 16.72 20.28 8.16
N VAL A 90 17.82 20.09 8.89
CA VAL A 90 18.67 18.90 8.75
C VAL A 90 17.92 17.65 9.18
N SER A 91 17.20 17.69 10.31
CA SER A 91 16.40 16.56 10.81
C SER A 91 15.27 16.22 9.85
N GLY A 92 14.56 17.22 9.33
CA GLY A 92 13.48 17.04 8.36
C GLY A 92 13.96 16.39 7.07
N HIS A 93 15.13 16.81 6.57
CA HIS A 93 15.72 16.24 5.36
C HIS A 93 16.26 14.82 5.59
N ALA A 94 16.90 14.57 6.72
CA ALA A 94 17.44 13.25 7.08
C ALA A 94 16.34 12.19 7.32
N LEU A 95 15.15 12.61 7.79
CA LEU A 95 14.02 11.70 8.03
C LEU A 95 13.10 11.48 6.82
N LYS A 96 13.27 12.26 5.76
CA LYS A 96 12.45 12.13 4.54
C LYS A 96 12.51 10.73 3.89
N PRO A 97 13.68 10.08 3.77
CA PRO A 97 13.78 8.71 3.25
C PRO A 97 13.00 7.69 4.11
N LEU A 98 13.03 7.85 5.44
CA LEU A 98 12.33 6.93 6.35
C LEU A 98 10.81 7.02 6.20
N LYS A 99 10.28 8.21 5.95
CA LYS A 99 8.84 8.42 5.71
C LYS A 99 8.38 7.81 4.38
N SER A 100 9.18 7.96 3.33
CA SER A 100 8.95 7.33 2.03
C SER A 100 8.99 5.81 2.16
N PHE A 101 9.92 5.29 2.95
CA PHE A 101 10.04 3.87 3.25
C PHE A 101 8.81 3.29 3.96
N ALA A 102 8.35 3.94 5.02
CA ALA A 102 7.16 3.49 5.76
C ALA A 102 5.93 3.42 4.85
N SER A 103 5.74 4.41 3.99
CA SER A 103 4.67 4.44 2.99
C SER A 103 4.77 3.32 1.94
N GLN A 104 5.99 2.97 1.51
CA GLN A 104 6.19 1.88 0.56
C GLN A 104 5.91 0.51 1.19
N VAL A 105 6.37 0.28 2.42
CA VAL A 105 6.13 -0.98 3.15
C VAL A 105 4.64 -1.22 3.38
N GLU A 106 3.87 -0.17 3.65
CA GLU A 106 2.42 -0.27 3.87
C GLU A 106 1.65 -0.73 2.63
N ASN A 107 2.19 -0.45 1.44
CA ASN A 107 1.57 -0.76 0.15
C ASN A 107 2.14 -2.03 -0.53
N VAL A 108 2.92 -2.85 0.18
CA VAL A 108 3.48 -4.09 -0.37
C VAL A 108 2.35 -5.09 -0.67
N GLN A 109 2.22 -5.44 -1.94
CA GLN A 109 1.33 -6.49 -2.43
C GLN A 109 2.12 -7.51 -3.26
N PRO A 110 1.70 -8.78 -3.32
CA PRO A 110 2.38 -9.79 -4.14
C PRO A 110 2.47 -9.44 -5.63
N SER A 111 1.58 -8.58 -6.12
CA SER A 111 1.51 -8.13 -7.51
C SER A 111 2.47 -7.00 -7.88
N ASN A 112 3.04 -6.27 -6.89
CA ASN A 112 3.89 -5.10 -7.14
C ASN A 112 5.29 -5.18 -6.50
N LEU A 113 5.74 -6.39 -6.12
CA LEU A 113 7.02 -6.58 -5.42
C LEU A 113 8.21 -6.05 -6.22
N SER A 114 8.25 -6.27 -7.54
CA SER A 114 9.34 -5.82 -8.41
C SER A 114 9.52 -4.31 -8.42
N ASP A 115 8.40 -3.56 -8.29
CA ASP A 115 8.36 -2.11 -8.36
C ASP A 115 8.62 -1.44 -7.00
N MET A 116 8.65 -2.25 -5.93
CA MET A 116 8.86 -1.80 -4.55
C MET A 116 10.33 -1.65 -4.15
N LYS A 117 11.27 -1.84 -5.09
CA LYS A 117 12.69 -1.66 -4.79
C LYS A 117 13.01 -0.21 -4.50
N VAL A 118 13.69 -0.01 -3.38
CA VAL A 118 14.09 1.30 -2.91
C VAL A 118 15.44 1.68 -3.50
N SER A 119 15.59 2.96 -3.86
CA SER A 119 16.87 3.47 -4.34
C SER A 119 17.99 3.22 -3.32
N GLU A 120 19.13 2.71 -3.79
CA GLU A 120 20.36 2.59 -3.00
C GLU A 120 21.18 3.89 -2.98
N ASP A 121 20.77 4.90 -3.75
CA ASP A 121 21.42 6.22 -3.76
C ASP A 121 20.86 7.09 -2.63
N VAL A 122 21.16 6.65 -1.40
CA VAL A 122 20.75 7.30 -0.14
C VAL A 122 21.96 7.53 0.74
N LEU A 123 21.78 8.28 1.84
CA LEU A 123 22.82 8.50 2.84
C LEU A 123 23.46 7.17 3.29
N PRO A 124 24.79 7.14 3.51
CA PRO A 124 25.53 5.91 3.83
C PRO A 124 24.92 5.08 4.96
N GLU A 125 24.33 5.76 5.95
CA GLU A 125 23.68 5.14 7.10
C GLU A 125 22.43 4.31 6.72
N PHE A 126 21.76 4.68 5.63
CA PHE A 126 20.55 3.99 5.14
C PHE A 126 20.84 2.97 4.04
N LYS A 127 22.05 2.99 3.44
CA LYS A 127 22.40 2.12 2.32
C LYS A 127 22.31 0.62 2.68
N GLN A 128 22.75 0.25 3.87
CA GLN A 128 22.65 -1.13 4.34
C GLN A 128 21.20 -1.56 4.54
N PHE A 129 20.37 -0.66 5.04
CA PHE A 129 18.94 -0.91 5.22
C PHE A 129 18.23 -1.08 3.87
N SER A 130 18.45 -0.19 2.89
CA SER A 130 17.90 -0.29 1.53
C SER A 130 18.29 -1.62 0.87
N ARG A 131 19.56 -2.05 0.99
CA ARG A 131 20.00 -3.36 0.48
C ARG A 131 19.32 -4.54 1.15
N SER A 132 19.20 -4.52 2.48
CA SER A 132 18.53 -5.59 3.23
C SER A 132 17.06 -5.67 2.86
N PHE A 133 16.39 -4.53 2.68
CA PHE A 133 15.01 -4.46 2.24
C PHE A 133 14.85 -4.99 0.82
N ASN A 134 15.64 -4.52 -0.14
CA ASN A 134 15.60 -5.01 -1.52
C ASN A 134 15.85 -6.52 -1.58
N SER A 135 16.81 -7.04 -0.79
CA SER A 135 17.05 -8.49 -0.70
C SER A 135 15.87 -9.26 -0.11
N MET A 136 15.13 -8.66 0.83
CA MET A 136 13.90 -9.26 1.36
C MET A 136 12.80 -9.29 0.29
N ILE A 137 12.63 -8.20 -0.46
CA ILE A 137 11.67 -8.13 -1.58
C ILE A 137 12.02 -9.18 -2.65
N ASP A 138 13.30 -9.31 -3.04
CA ASP A 138 13.74 -10.32 -4.01
C ASP A 138 13.39 -11.75 -3.56
N ARG A 139 13.63 -12.07 -2.28
CA ARG A 139 13.29 -13.39 -1.72
C ARG A 139 11.77 -13.64 -1.67
N LEU A 140 10.97 -12.61 -1.41
CA LEU A 140 9.51 -12.72 -1.46
C LEU A 140 9.03 -12.96 -2.89
N ASP A 141 9.56 -12.23 -3.86
CA ASP A 141 9.24 -12.39 -5.28
C ASP A 141 9.62 -13.78 -5.80
N GLU A 142 10.83 -14.26 -5.48
CA GLU A 142 11.27 -15.63 -5.77
C GLU A 142 10.34 -16.67 -5.13
N GLY A 143 9.95 -16.47 -3.86
CA GLY A 143 9.05 -17.37 -3.14
C GLY A 143 7.66 -17.44 -3.78
N PHE A 144 7.07 -16.31 -4.11
CA PHE A 144 5.77 -16.25 -4.80
C PHE A 144 5.85 -16.83 -6.21
N THR A 145 6.93 -16.57 -6.94
CA THR A 145 7.15 -17.15 -8.27
C THR A 145 7.27 -18.66 -8.20
N ALA A 146 8.05 -19.21 -7.26
CA ALA A 146 8.16 -20.63 -7.04
C ALA A 146 6.82 -21.27 -6.64
N GLN A 147 6.04 -20.60 -5.77
CA GLN A 147 4.71 -21.06 -5.38
C GLN A 147 3.74 -21.13 -6.58
N ARG A 148 3.74 -20.09 -7.44
CA ARG A 148 2.92 -20.06 -8.66
C ARG A 148 3.31 -21.17 -9.62
N GLN A 149 4.61 -21.35 -9.88
CA GLN A 149 5.11 -22.43 -10.74
C GLN A 149 4.73 -23.79 -10.20
N PHE A 150 4.86 -24.01 -8.89
CA PHE A 150 4.44 -25.27 -8.27
C PHE A 150 2.94 -25.52 -8.47
N THR A 151 2.11 -24.50 -8.24
CA THR A 151 0.65 -24.58 -8.39
C THR A 151 0.28 -24.88 -9.85
N GLY A 152 0.90 -24.17 -10.80
CA GLY A 152 0.69 -24.39 -12.23
C GLY A 152 1.09 -25.80 -12.68
N ASN A 153 2.28 -26.25 -12.30
CA ASN A 153 2.75 -27.60 -12.62
C ASN A 153 1.84 -28.67 -12.01
N ALA A 154 1.44 -28.52 -10.76
CA ALA A 154 0.51 -29.44 -10.10
C ALA A 154 -0.85 -29.49 -10.82
N ALA A 155 -1.39 -28.34 -11.24
CA ALA A 155 -2.62 -28.28 -12.01
C ALA A 155 -2.51 -28.97 -13.36
N HIS A 156 -1.40 -28.82 -14.07
CA HIS A 156 -1.14 -29.55 -15.33
C HIS A 156 -1.06 -31.06 -15.12
N GLU A 157 -0.32 -31.50 -14.09
CA GLU A 157 -0.16 -32.93 -13.79
C GLU A 157 -1.46 -33.60 -13.30
N LEU A 158 -2.38 -32.85 -12.71
CA LEU A 158 -3.70 -33.32 -12.29
C LEU A 158 -4.72 -33.36 -13.44
N ARG A 159 -4.59 -32.49 -14.44
CA ARG A 159 -5.53 -32.42 -15.58
C ARG A 159 -5.60 -33.75 -16.35
N THR A 160 -4.45 -34.36 -16.65
CA THR A 160 -4.36 -35.58 -17.44
C THR A 160 -5.05 -36.76 -16.77
N PRO A 161 -4.77 -37.15 -15.50
CA PRO A 161 -5.48 -38.23 -14.84
C PRO A 161 -6.97 -37.97 -14.67
N LEU A 162 -7.37 -36.71 -14.44
CA LEU A 162 -8.79 -36.34 -14.35
C LEU A 162 -9.53 -36.54 -15.66
N ALA A 163 -8.95 -36.12 -16.80
CA ALA A 163 -9.52 -36.34 -18.12
C ALA A 163 -9.66 -37.84 -18.44
N LEU A 164 -8.68 -38.63 -18.00
CA LEU A 164 -8.73 -40.09 -18.19
C LEU A 164 -9.85 -40.72 -17.34
N MET A 165 -10.02 -40.27 -16.06
CA MET A 165 -11.12 -40.73 -15.21
C MET A 165 -12.47 -40.34 -15.77
N GLN A 166 -12.64 -39.10 -16.27
CA GLN A 166 -13.86 -38.66 -16.93
C GLN A 166 -14.22 -39.54 -18.12
N ALA A 167 -13.24 -39.77 -19.02
CA ALA A 167 -13.46 -40.64 -20.17
C ALA A 167 -13.86 -42.07 -19.79
N GLN A 168 -13.27 -42.65 -18.73
CA GLN A 168 -13.63 -43.98 -18.25
C GLN A 168 -15.05 -44.00 -17.65
N ILE A 169 -15.43 -42.97 -16.88
CA ILE A 169 -16.78 -42.86 -16.30
C ILE A 169 -17.84 -42.73 -17.42
N GLU A 170 -17.56 -41.94 -18.47
CA GLU A 170 -18.45 -41.76 -19.62
C GLU A 170 -18.59 -43.02 -20.49
N LEU A 171 -17.49 -43.76 -20.66
CA LEU A 171 -17.51 -45.03 -21.47
C LEU A 171 -18.17 -46.20 -20.76
N PHE A 172 -18.15 -46.24 -19.43
CA PHE A 172 -18.63 -47.39 -18.66
C PHE A 172 -20.12 -47.71 -18.92
N PRO A 173 -21.07 -46.72 -18.97
CA PRO A 173 -22.47 -47.03 -19.35
C PRO A 173 -22.66 -47.47 -20.79
N VAL A 174 -21.76 -47.04 -21.70
CA VAL A 174 -21.83 -47.41 -23.12
C VAL A 174 -21.42 -48.88 -23.32
N GLU A 175 -20.41 -49.34 -22.56
CA GLU A 175 -19.93 -50.72 -22.61
C GLU A 175 -20.80 -51.71 -21.85
N HIS A 176 -21.57 -51.24 -20.86
CA HIS A 176 -22.41 -52.06 -19.98
C HIS A 176 -23.87 -51.61 -20.04
N SER A 177 -24.61 -52.10 -20.99
CA SER A 177 -26.01 -51.70 -21.24
C SER A 177 -27.01 -52.13 -20.16
N ASP A 178 -26.61 -52.98 -19.21
CA ASP A 178 -27.50 -53.53 -18.18
C ASP A 178 -27.10 -53.08 -16.77
N LEU A 179 -26.93 -51.77 -16.60
CA LEU A 179 -26.54 -51.14 -15.33
C LEU A 179 -27.70 -51.16 -14.32
N LYS A 180 -27.39 -51.61 -13.12
CA LYS A 180 -28.31 -51.42 -11.98
C LYS A 180 -28.43 -49.91 -11.65
N PRO A 181 -29.63 -49.46 -11.21
CA PRO A 181 -29.88 -48.05 -10.84
C PRO A 181 -28.85 -47.51 -9.83
N GLU A 182 -28.46 -48.31 -8.84
CA GLU A 182 -27.47 -47.96 -7.82
C GLU A 182 -26.08 -47.68 -8.42
N THR A 183 -25.70 -48.44 -9.46
CA THR A 183 -24.41 -48.23 -10.18
C THR A 183 -24.44 -46.98 -11.03
N ALA A 184 -25.58 -46.69 -11.67
CA ALA A 184 -25.76 -45.45 -12.44
C ALA A 184 -25.70 -44.22 -11.55
N GLU A 185 -26.33 -44.27 -10.37
CA GLU A 185 -26.26 -43.20 -9.36
C GLU A 185 -24.82 -42.97 -8.86
N PHE A 186 -24.10 -44.06 -8.57
CA PHE A 186 -22.67 -44.00 -8.17
C PHE A 186 -21.78 -43.40 -9.25
N LEU A 187 -21.98 -43.75 -10.51
CA LEU A 187 -21.22 -43.19 -11.64
C LEU A 187 -21.53 -41.70 -11.82
N SER A 188 -22.78 -41.28 -11.66
CA SER A 188 -23.18 -39.86 -11.71
C SER A 188 -22.48 -39.05 -10.60
N LEU A 189 -22.38 -39.61 -9.39
CA LEU A 189 -21.65 -38.96 -8.29
C LEU A 189 -20.14 -38.86 -8.60
N LEU A 190 -19.54 -39.93 -9.17
CA LEU A 190 -18.13 -39.88 -9.57
C LEU A 190 -17.88 -38.85 -10.68
N GLN A 191 -18.77 -38.76 -11.65
CA GLN A 191 -18.70 -37.80 -12.74
C GLN A 191 -18.75 -36.36 -12.18
N GLU A 192 -19.70 -36.06 -11.29
CA GLU A 192 -19.80 -34.77 -10.65
C GLU A 192 -18.51 -34.38 -9.90
N GLN A 193 -17.95 -35.32 -9.12
CA GLN A 193 -16.71 -35.05 -8.36
C GLN A 193 -15.50 -34.85 -9.28
N THR A 194 -15.40 -35.62 -10.35
CA THR A 194 -14.29 -35.53 -11.31
C THR A 194 -14.35 -34.24 -12.11
N GLU A 195 -15.54 -33.81 -12.53
CA GLU A 195 -15.75 -32.53 -13.19
C GLU A 195 -15.43 -31.36 -12.26
N ARG A 196 -15.84 -31.44 -11.01
CA ARG A 196 -15.48 -30.44 -9.99
C ARG A 196 -13.95 -30.33 -9.80
N MET A 197 -13.22 -31.44 -9.74
CA MET A 197 -11.77 -31.45 -9.65
C MET A 197 -11.13 -30.85 -10.91
N SER A 198 -11.69 -31.14 -12.10
CA SER A 198 -11.25 -30.57 -13.36
C SER A 198 -11.41 -29.06 -13.40
N GLN A 199 -12.53 -28.52 -12.93
CA GLN A 199 -12.75 -27.08 -12.78
C GLN A 199 -11.75 -26.44 -11.79
N MET A 200 -11.47 -27.11 -10.66
CA MET A 200 -10.44 -26.64 -9.70
C MET A 200 -9.08 -26.49 -10.36
N THR A 201 -8.61 -27.53 -11.05
CA THR A 201 -7.30 -27.52 -11.70
C THR A 201 -7.22 -26.46 -12.80
N LYS A 202 -8.31 -26.25 -13.54
CA LYS A 202 -8.39 -25.18 -14.55
C LYS A 202 -8.20 -23.80 -13.94
N ILE A 203 -8.94 -23.47 -12.86
CA ILE A 203 -8.85 -22.15 -12.20
C ILE A 203 -7.48 -21.95 -11.54
N LEU A 204 -6.90 -23.00 -10.92
CA LEU A 204 -5.55 -22.92 -10.35
C LEU A 204 -4.49 -22.63 -11.41
N LEU A 205 -4.63 -23.22 -12.60
CA LEU A 205 -3.76 -22.94 -13.73
C LEU A 205 -3.92 -21.49 -14.20
N GLU A 206 -5.16 -21.04 -14.42
CA GLU A 206 -5.45 -19.65 -14.77
C GLU A 206 -4.79 -18.69 -13.78
N MET A 207 -4.92 -18.92 -12.47
CA MET A 207 -4.29 -18.08 -11.43
C MET A 207 -2.75 -18.10 -11.51
N SER A 208 -2.14 -19.21 -11.90
CA SER A 208 -0.67 -19.29 -12.02
C SER A 208 -0.12 -18.54 -13.23
N GLU A 209 -0.93 -18.38 -14.29
CA GLU A 209 -0.53 -17.78 -15.55
C GLU A 209 -0.86 -16.27 -15.65
N LEU A 210 -1.61 -15.70 -14.69
CA LEU A 210 -2.09 -14.31 -14.73
C LEU A 210 -0.97 -13.28 -15.00
N ASN A 211 0.20 -13.43 -14.39
CA ASN A 211 1.29 -12.46 -14.53
C ASN A 211 2.01 -12.49 -15.87
N THR A 212 1.74 -13.48 -16.72
CA THR A 212 2.30 -13.57 -18.08
C THR A 212 1.46 -12.81 -19.10
N VAL A 213 0.26 -12.39 -18.72
CA VAL A 213 -0.70 -11.74 -19.61
C VAL A 213 -0.41 -10.24 -19.71
N GLN A 214 -0.33 -9.73 -20.93
CA GLN A 214 -0.19 -8.30 -21.19
C GLN A 214 -1.53 -7.58 -20.98
N CYS A 215 -1.51 -6.47 -20.25
CA CYS A 215 -2.70 -5.66 -19.95
C CYS A 215 -2.65 -4.35 -20.77
N THR A 216 -2.71 -4.46 -22.11
CA THR A 216 -2.54 -3.32 -23.04
C THR A 216 -3.74 -3.07 -23.93
N ASP A 217 -4.78 -3.91 -23.87
CA ASP A 217 -5.94 -3.81 -24.73
C ASP A 217 -6.83 -2.65 -24.29
N LYS A 218 -7.42 -1.96 -25.28
CA LYS A 218 -8.46 -0.96 -25.05
C LYS A 218 -9.81 -1.63 -25.03
N ILE A 219 -10.45 -1.68 -23.86
CA ILE A 219 -11.66 -2.45 -23.60
C ILE A 219 -12.85 -1.51 -23.37
N GLU A 220 -13.91 -1.69 -24.13
CA GLU A 220 -15.20 -1.05 -23.89
C GLU A 220 -16.08 -2.00 -23.09
N LEU A 221 -16.51 -1.56 -21.88
CA LEU A 221 -17.16 -2.46 -20.92
C LEU A 221 -18.60 -2.81 -21.30
N SER A 222 -19.35 -1.90 -21.92
CA SER A 222 -20.76 -2.19 -22.27
C SER A 222 -20.92 -3.35 -23.25
N PRO A 223 -20.22 -3.41 -24.40
CA PRO A 223 -20.27 -4.56 -25.30
C PRO A 223 -19.83 -5.87 -24.63
N MET A 224 -18.79 -5.81 -23.80
CA MET A 224 -18.30 -6.99 -23.06
C MET A 224 -19.35 -7.51 -22.07
N ILE A 225 -20.06 -6.63 -21.38
CA ILE A 225 -21.14 -7.02 -20.45
C ILE A 225 -22.31 -7.66 -21.22
N GLU A 226 -22.65 -7.14 -22.41
CA GLU A 226 -23.68 -7.74 -23.26
C GLU A 226 -23.29 -9.16 -23.72
N GLU A 227 -22.03 -9.38 -24.08
CA GLU A 227 -21.50 -10.71 -24.41
C GLU A 227 -21.58 -11.66 -23.19
N ILE A 228 -21.17 -11.21 -22.01
CA ILE A 228 -21.27 -11.99 -20.77
C ILE A 228 -22.73 -12.34 -20.47
N PHE A 229 -23.66 -11.43 -20.69
CA PHE A 229 -25.08 -11.70 -20.47
C PHE A 229 -25.62 -12.75 -21.45
N ALA A 230 -25.16 -12.70 -22.71
CA ALA A 230 -25.53 -13.73 -23.69
C ALA A 230 -25.01 -15.11 -23.26
N ASP A 231 -23.78 -15.21 -22.79
CA ASP A 231 -23.17 -16.47 -22.32
C ASP A 231 -23.84 -17.01 -21.06
N LEU A 232 -24.30 -16.12 -20.15
CA LEU A 232 -24.96 -16.49 -18.91
C LEU A 232 -26.49 -16.58 -19.01
N ALA A 233 -27.08 -16.25 -20.15
CA ALA A 233 -28.54 -16.29 -20.35
C ALA A 233 -29.18 -17.65 -19.99
N PRO A 234 -28.62 -18.82 -20.41
CA PRO A 234 -29.19 -20.11 -20.05
C PRO A 234 -29.23 -20.36 -18.52
N LEU A 235 -28.19 -19.91 -17.81
CA LEU A 235 -28.12 -20.03 -16.36
C LEU A 235 -29.11 -19.08 -15.66
N ALA A 236 -29.26 -17.88 -16.18
CA ALA A 236 -30.17 -16.87 -15.66
C ALA A 236 -31.64 -17.29 -15.86
N GLU A 237 -31.98 -17.85 -17.03
CA GLU A 237 -33.30 -18.42 -17.32
C GLU A 237 -33.64 -19.60 -16.41
N ASP A 238 -32.71 -20.54 -16.21
CA ASP A 238 -32.91 -21.68 -15.32
C ASP A 238 -33.19 -21.24 -13.86
N LYS A 239 -32.58 -20.13 -13.43
CA LYS A 239 -32.74 -19.55 -12.09
C LYS A 239 -33.87 -18.53 -11.98
N GLY A 240 -34.50 -18.12 -13.09
CA GLY A 240 -35.52 -17.08 -13.11
C GLY A 240 -34.96 -15.71 -12.71
N VAL A 241 -33.74 -15.38 -13.16
CA VAL A 241 -33.04 -14.13 -12.82
C VAL A 241 -32.94 -13.23 -14.05
N ALA A 242 -33.42 -12.00 -13.94
CA ALA A 242 -33.27 -10.99 -14.99
C ALA A 242 -31.87 -10.34 -14.94
N LEU A 243 -31.28 -10.09 -16.13
CA LEU A 243 -29.99 -9.43 -16.27
C LEU A 243 -30.19 -8.03 -16.82
N GLU A 244 -29.65 -7.02 -16.13
CA GLU A 244 -29.74 -5.61 -16.54
C GLU A 244 -28.35 -4.96 -16.42
N HIS A 245 -28.00 -4.09 -17.35
CA HIS A 245 -26.81 -3.24 -17.18
C HIS A 245 -27.09 -1.79 -17.56
N ASP A 246 -26.33 -0.87 -16.99
CA ASP A 246 -26.32 0.55 -17.28
C ASP A 246 -24.91 1.15 -17.21
N GLY A 247 -24.72 2.21 -17.99
CA GLY A 247 -23.44 2.89 -18.08
C GLY A 247 -22.45 2.22 -19.02
N ASN A 248 -21.38 2.93 -19.32
CA ASN A 248 -20.26 2.47 -20.13
C ASN A 248 -18.99 3.20 -19.70
N ALA A 249 -17.85 2.55 -19.86
CA ALA A 249 -16.54 3.16 -19.71
C ALA A 249 -15.51 2.38 -20.55
N THR A 250 -14.37 3.01 -20.77
CA THR A 250 -13.23 2.37 -21.42
C THR A 250 -12.08 2.26 -20.44
N ILE A 251 -11.45 1.08 -20.39
CA ILE A 251 -10.27 0.79 -19.58
C ILE A 251 -9.14 0.23 -20.45
N ILE A 252 -7.92 0.30 -19.92
CA ILE A 252 -6.76 -0.38 -20.51
C ILE A 252 -6.46 -1.60 -19.63
N GLY A 253 -6.42 -2.78 -20.23
CA GLY A 253 -6.24 -4.02 -19.50
C GLY A 253 -6.04 -5.23 -20.41
N SER A 254 -6.24 -6.42 -19.90
CA SER A 254 -6.35 -7.65 -20.67
C SER A 254 -7.83 -7.96 -20.90
N ASP A 255 -8.25 -8.01 -22.15
CA ASP A 255 -9.62 -8.30 -22.56
C ASP A 255 -10.14 -9.60 -21.94
N THR A 256 -9.38 -10.67 -22.09
CA THR A 256 -9.72 -12.00 -21.55
C THR A 256 -9.86 -12.01 -20.01
N LEU A 257 -8.98 -11.30 -19.30
CA LEU A 257 -9.01 -11.31 -17.85
C LEU A 257 -10.16 -10.44 -17.30
N ILE A 258 -10.40 -9.28 -17.88
CA ILE A 258 -11.52 -8.42 -17.48
C ILE A 258 -12.85 -9.11 -17.76
N TYR A 259 -13.00 -9.76 -18.94
CA TYR A 259 -14.15 -10.61 -19.23
C TYR A 259 -14.36 -11.66 -18.15
N ARG A 260 -13.29 -12.40 -17.79
CA ARG A 260 -13.33 -13.46 -16.78
C ARG A 260 -13.71 -12.95 -15.39
N MET A 261 -13.22 -11.77 -15.01
CA MET A 261 -13.54 -11.13 -13.75
C MET A 261 -15.04 -10.77 -13.66
N ILE A 262 -15.58 -10.08 -14.68
CA ILE A 262 -16.98 -9.69 -14.71
C ILE A 262 -17.88 -10.92 -14.81
N PHE A 263 -17.50 -11.91 -15.63
CA PHE A 263 -18.21 -13.19 -15.76
C PHE A 263 -18.35 -13.89 -14.41
N ASN A 264 -17.25 -14.05 -13.65
CA ASN A 264 -17.29 -14.72 -12.34
C ASN A 264 -18.17 -13.96 -11.33
N LEU A 265 -18.13 -12.63 -11.32
CA LEU A 265 -19.00 -11.83 -10.45
C LEU A 265 -20.47 -11.99 -10.82
N THR A 266 -20.78 -11.97 -12.11
CA THR A 266 -22.16 -12.10 -12.63
C THR A 266 -22.68 -13.52 -12.41
N GLU A 267 -21.89 -14.54 -12.68
CA GLU A 267 -22.23 -15.94 -12.44
C GLU A 267 -22.54 -16.17 -10.95
N ASN A 268 -21.70 -15.65 -10.04
CA ASN A 268 -21.95 -15.72 -8.60
C ASN A 268 -23.25 -15.01 -8.21
N ALA A 269 -23.49 -13.81 -8.76
CA ALA A 269 -24.70 -13.04 -8.51
C ALA A 269 -25.96 -13.79 -8.97
N ILE A 270 -25.92 -14.55 -10.08
CA ILE A 270 -27.03 -15.40 -10.54
C ILE A 270 -27.19 -16.64 -9.63
N ARG A 271 -26.09 -17.37 -9.34
CA ARG A 271 -26.11 -18.62 -8.58
C ARG A 271 -26.62 -18.46 -7.15
N TYR A 272 -26.29 -17.34 -6.51
CA TYR A 272 -26.68 -17.05 -5.13
C TYR A 272 -27.86 -16.10 -5.01
N ASN A 273 -28.57 -15.88 -6.13
CA ASN A 273 -29.78 -15.06 -6.15
C ASN A 273 -31.03 -15.87 -5.74
N ARG A 274 -32.12 -15.15 -5.57
CA ARG A 274 -33.47 -15.74 -5.34
C ARG A 274 -34.15 -15.86 -6.69
N PRO A 275 -35.12 -16.81 -6.83
CA PRO A 275 -36.01 -16.85 -7.99
C PRO A 275 -36.77 -15.50 -8.16
N ASP A 276 -37.15 -15.19 -9.39
CA ASP A 276 -37.87 -13.97 -9.78
C ASP A 276 -37.20 -12.67 -9.31
N SER A 277 -35.88 -12.65 -9.37
CA SER A 277 -35.02 -11.55 -8.96
C SER A 277 -34.22 -10.99 -10.15
N LYS A 278 -33.28 -10.07 -9.87
CA LYS A 278 -32.41 -9.52 -10.91
C LYS A 278 -30.96 -9.40 -10.48
N VAL A 279 -30.08 -9.41 -11.44
CA VAL A 279 -28.66 -8.97 -11.34
C VAL A 279 -28.51 -7.70 -12.16
N GLN A 280 -27.95 -6.67 -11.55
CA GLN A 280 -27.70 -5.39 -12.22
C GLN A 280 -26.23 -5.06 -12.19
N ILE A 281 -25.65 -4.79 -13.37
CA ILE A 281 -24.28 -4.29 -13.50
C ILE A 281 -24.34 -2.80 -13.81
N SER A 282 -23.69 -1.96 -13.00
CA SER A 282 -23.59 -0.53 -13.28
C SER A 282 -22.12 -0.13 -13.44
N VAL A 283 -21.83 0.58 -14.52
CA VAL A 283 -20.50 1.10 -14.85
C VAL A 283 -20.52 2.60 -14.74
N SER A 284 -19.61 3.15 -13.95
CA SER A 284 -19.48 4.59 -13.76
C SER A 284 -18.01 4.99 -13.62
N GLU A 285 -17.71 6.24 -13.96
CA GLU A 285 -16.38 6.81 -13.80
C GLU A 285 -16.36 7.74 -12.60
N LYS A 286 -15.33 7.61 -11.77
CA LYS A 286 -15.11 8.48 -10.62
C LYS A 286 -13.64 8.82 -10.51
N ASN A 287 -13.30 10.10 -10.68
CA ASN A 287 -11.91 10.58 -10.77
C ASN A 287 -11.17 9.86 -11.92
N ASP A 288 -10.05 9.20 -11.62
CA ASP A 288 -9.25 8.44 -12.59
C ASP A 288 -9.59 6.94 -12.58
N ASP A 289 -10.63 6.52 -11.86
CA ASP A 289 -11.07 5.13 -11.75
C ASP A 289 -12.38 4.87 -12.48
N VAL A 290 -12.51 3.65 -12.98
CA VAL A 290 -13.77 3.07 -13.45
C VAL A 290 -14.30 2.15 -12.36
N LEU A 291 -15.55 2.36 -11.98
CA LEU A 291 -16.26 1.59 -10.96
C LEU A 291 -17.27 0.66 -11.63
N ILE A 292 -17.10 -0.65 -11.40
CA ILE A 292 -18.03 -1.68 -11.86
C ILE A 292 -18.73 -2.23 -10.62
N ARG A 293 -20.05 -2.07 -10.54
CA ARG A 293 -20.87 -2.62 -9.47
C ARG A 293 -21.73 -3.74 -9.99
N VAL A 294 -21.62 -4.91 -9.39
CA VAL A 294 -22.51 -6.05 -9.65
C VAL A 294 -23.42 -6.21 -8.43
N LYS A 295 -24.70 -5.95 -8.61
CA LYS A 295 -25.73 -6.00 -7.56
C LYS A 295 -26.65 -7.18 -7.80
N ASP A 296 -26.87 -7.96 -6.76
CA ASP A 296 -27.88 -9.05 -6.69
C ASP A 296 -28.94 -8.78 -5.61
N ASN A 297 -30.01 -9.56 -5.63
CA ASN A 297 -31.06 -9.61 -4.62
C ASN A 297 -31.02 -10.93 -3.82
N GLY A 298 -29.84 -11.52 -3.69
CA GLY A 298 -29.62 -12.84 -3.10
C GLY A 298 -29.70 -12.88 -1.57
N PHE A 299 -28.94 -13.83 -1.00
CA PHE A 299 -28.97 -14.10 0.45
C PHE A 299 -27.99 -13.22 1.25
N GLY A 300 -27.16 -12.44 0.56
CA GLY A 300 -26.14 -11.61 1.18
C GLY A 300 -24.96 -12.39 1.77
N ILE A 301 -23.97 -11.62 2.25
CA ILE A 301 -22.73 -12.12 2.84
C ILE A 301 -22.63 -11.56 4.26
N PRO A 302 -22.58 -12.42 5.30
CA PRO A 302 -22.37 -11.98 6.68
C PRO A 302 -21.11 -11.13 6.82
N GLU A 303 -21.17 -10.07 7.62
CA GLU A 303 -20.11 -9.08 7.76
C GLU A 303 -18.74 -9.69 8.08
N GLN A 304 -18.71 -10.68 8.94
CA GLN A 304 -17.49 -11.40 9.35
C GLN A 304 -16.78 -12.14 8.22
N TYR A 305 -17.44 -12.36 7.07
CA TYR A 305 -16.88 -13.11 5.94
C TYR A 305 -16.56 -12.22 4.73
N ARG A 306 -16.91 -10.92 4.75
CA ARG A 306 -16.75 -10.03 3.58
C ARG A 306 -15.31 -9.90 3.08
N GLU A 307 -14.33 -10.04 3.96
CA GLU A 307 -12.91 -10.07 3.57
C GLU A 307 -12.46 -11.49 3.18
N SER A 308 -12.99 -12.50 3.87
CA SER A 308 -12.57 -13.89 3.65
C SER A 308 -13.10 -14.51 2.36
N ILE A 309 -14.17 -13.98 1.76
CA ILE A 309 -14.76 -14.51 0.51
C ILE A 309 -13.80 -14.48 -0.68
N PHE A 310 -12.75 -13.65 -0.63
CA PHE A 310 -11.72 -13.57 -1.66
C PHE A 310 -10.56 -14.55 -1.44
N GLN A 311 -10.54 -15.27 -0.32
CA GLN A 311 -9.53 -16.30 -0.07
C GLN A 311 -9.83 -17.55 -0.91
N PRO A 312 -8.80 -18.20 -1.51
CA PRO A 312 -8.98 -19.45 -2.24
C PRO A 312 -9.67 -20.52 -1.38
N PHE A 313 -10.61 -21.26 -1.97
CA PHE A 313 -11.40 -22.32 -1.34
C PHE A 313 -12.32 -21.89 -0.19
N PHE A 314 -12.43 -20.59 0.09
CA PHE A 314 -13.34 -20.10 1.12
C PHE A 314 -14.79 -20.16 0.65
N ARG A 315 -15.69 -20.52 1.56
CA ARG A 315 -17.15 -20.61 1.34
C ARG A 315 -17.89 -20.31 2.64
N VAL A 316 -18.90 -19.46 2.57
CA VAL A 316 -19.73 -19.07 3.72
C VAL A 316 -20.50 -20.25 4.29
N ASP A 317 -21.05 -21.12 3.42
CA ASP A 317 -21.84 -22.30 3.82
C ASP A 317 -21.43 -23.51 2.98
N LYS A 318 -20.86 -24.54 3.64
CA LYS A 318 -20.41 -25.78 3.00
C LYS A 318 -21.59 -26.70 2.60
N SER A 319 -22.78 -26.54 3.19
CA SER A 319 -23.93 -27.39 2.94
C SER A 319 -24.77 -26.94 1.74
N ARG A 320 -25.15 -25.67 1.68
CA ARG A 320 -25.88 -25.08 0.53
C ARG A 320 -25.08 -25.08 -0.76
N SER A 321 -23.78 -25.02 -0.64
CA SER A 321 -22.90 -24.92 -1.78
C SER A 321 -22.61 -26.25 -2.48
N ARG A 322 -23.07 -27.39 -1.95
CA ARG A 322 -23.06 -28.64 -2.71
C ARG A 322 -24.13 -28.64 -3.81
N GLU A 323 -25.28 -28.02 -3.57
CA GLU A 323 -26.35 -27.87 -4.55
C GLU A 323 -26.01 -26.89 -5.70
N HIS A 324 -25.09 -25.96 -5.47
CA HIS A 324 -24.75 -24.89 -6.44
C HIS A 324 -23.35 -25.07 -7.09
N GLY A 325 -22.64 -26.19 -6.83
CA GLY A 325 -21.46 -26.65 -7.59
C GLY A 325 -20.19 -25.79 -7.50
N GLY A 326 -20.13 -24.71 -6.73
CA GLY A 326 -18.97 -23.79 -6.72
C GLY A 326 -17.76 -24.32 -5.94
N VAL A 327 -16.56 -24.07 -6.44
CA VAL A 327 -15.27 -24.51 -5.89
C VAL A 327 -14.72 -23.57 -4.82
N GLY A 328 -15.19 -22.32 -4.78
CA GLY A 328 -14.65 -21.27 -3.91
C GLY A 328 -13.35 -20.63 -4.44
N LEU A 329 -13.13 -20.70 -5.74
CA LEU A 329 -11.97 -20.07 -6.40
C LEU A 329 -12.34 -18.86 -7.26
N GLY A 330 -13.62 -18.68 -7.64
CA GLY A 330 -14.03 -17.62 -8.56
C GLY A 330 -13.78 -16.21 -8.03
N LEU A 331 -14.11 -15.93 -6.75
CA LEU A 331 -13.86 -14.61 -6.14
C LEU A 331 -12.37 -14.39 -5.84
N ALA A 332 -11.59 -15.43 -5.56
CA ALA A 332 -10.14 -15.32 -5.44
C ALA A 332 -9.53 -14.91 -6.78
N LEU A 333 -9.98 -15.51 -7.89
CA LEU A 333 -9.55 -15.12 -9.24
C LEU A 333 -9.96 -13.68 -9.57
N VAL A 334 -11.14 -13.24 -9.17
CA VAL A 334 -11.59 -11.84 -9.33
C VAL A 334 -10.64 -10.89 -8.60
N TRP A 335 -10.25 -11.22 -7.38
CA TRP A 335 -9.32 -10.41 -6.59
C TRP A 335 -7.93 -10.31 -7.25
N GLU A 336 -7.38 -11.43 -7.71
CA GLU A 336 -6.09 -11.47 -8.40
C GLU A 336 -6.12 -10.65 -9.71
N ILE A 337 -7.20 -10.76 -10.50
CA ILE A 337 -7.34 -10.01 -11.76
C ILE A 337 -7.45 -8.50 -11.46
N ALA A 338 -8.26 -8.10 -10.48
CA ALA A 338 -8.39 -6.69 -10.09
C ALA A 338 -7.03 -6.13 -9.63
N SER A 339 -6.29 -6.87 -8.79
CA SER A 339 -4.95 -6.50 -8.31
C SER A 339 -3.93 -6.37 -9.44
N LEU A 340 -3.94 -7.30 -10.42
CA LEU A 340 -3.05 -7.26 -11.59
C LEU A 340 -3.27 -5.99 -12.44
N HIS A 341 -4.51 -5.49 -12.47
CA HIS A 341 -4.86 -4.25 -13.17
C HIS A 341 -4.67 -2.98 -12.32
N GLY A 342 -4.07 -3.10 -11.11
CA GLY A 342 -3.85 -1.98 -10.18
C GLY A 342 -5.12 -1.49 -9.50
N GLY A 343 -6.17 -2.30 -9.51
CA GLY A 343 -7.47 -2.00 -8.94
C GLY A 343 -7.74 -2.73 -7.63
N THR A 344 -8.99 -2.65 -7.18
CA THR A 344 -9.47 -3.31 -5.95
C THR A 344 -10.85 -3.90 -6.14
N VAL A 345 -11.19 -4.93 -5.37
CA VAL A 345 -12.53 -5.51 -5.28
C VAL A 345 -12.97 -5.63 -3.83
N LYS A 346 -14.25 -5.35 -3.56
CA LYS A 346 -14.85 -5.51 -2.22
C LYS A 346 -16.35 -5.74 -2.28
N ALA A 347 -16.91 -6.32 -1.23
CA ALA A 347 -18.35 -6.27 -0.97
C ALA A 347 -18.68 -4.88 -0.38
N GLU A 348 -19.21 -3.96 -1.20
CA GLU A 348 -19.53 -2.58 -0.81
C GLU A 348 -20.71 -2.56 0.17
N GLU A 349 -21.76 -3.27 -0.18
CA GLU A 349 -22.95 -3.47 0.65
C GLU A 349 -23.37 -4.94 0.60
N SER A 350 -23.76 -5.49 1.72
CA SER A 350 -24.35 -6.82 1.74
C SER A 350 -25.28 -6.94 2.94
N THR A 351 -26.51 -7.32 2.66
CA THR A 351 -27.59 -7.51 3.63
C THR A 351 -28.32 -8.81 3.30
N GLU A 352 -29.30 -9.19 4.12
CA GLU A 352 -30.18 -10.33 3.80
C GLU A 352 -30.99 -10.16 2.50
N ASN A 353 -30.98 -8.97 1.90
CA ASN A 353 -31.70 -8.64 0.67
C ASN A 353 -30.80 -8.53 -0.57
N GLY A 354 -29.55 -8.96 -0.48
CA GLY A 354 -28.62 -8.99 -1.60
C GLY A 354 -27.24 -8.42 -1.30
N THR A 355 -26.38 -8.46 -2.30
CA THR A 355 -24.98 -7.99 -2.23
C THR A 355 -24.70 -7.02 -3.37
N VAL A 356 -23.83 -6.05 -3.10
CA VAL A 356 -23.19 -5.19 -4.10
C VAL A 356 -21.69 -5.45 -4.05
N MET A 357 -21.19 -6.09 -5.10
CA MET A 357 -19.76 -6.24 -5.33
C MET A 357 -19.23 -5.05 -6.13
N LEU A 358 -18.25 -4.34 -5.59
CA LEU A 358 -17.62 -3.19 -6.22
C LEU A 358 -16.21 -3.56 -6.68
N VAL A 359 -15.93 -3.37 -7.96
CA VAL A 359 -14.58 -3.35 -8.53
C VAL A 359 -14.24 -1.92 -8.90
N SER A 360 -13.05 -1.44 -8.51
CA SER A 360 -12.46 -0.16 -8.93
C SER A 360 -11.20 -0.45 -9.71
N LEU A 361 -11.14 0.01 -10.97
CA LEU A 361 -9.99 -0.15 -11.85
C LEU A 361 -9.52 1.22 -12.34
N PRO A 362 -8.20 1.50 -12.41
CA PRO A 362 -7.70 2.73 -13.00
C PRO A 362 -8.03 2.78 -14.51
N LYS A 363 -8.42 3.95 -15.00
CA LYS A 363 -8.73 4.17 -16.43
C LYS A 363 -7.55 3.87 -17.36
N LYS A 364 -6.36 4.21 -16.89
CA LYS A 364 -5.09 3.91 -17.54
C LYS A 364 -4.25 3.10 -16.57
N LYS A 365 -3.56 2.09 -17.08
CA LYS A 365 -2.52 1.46 -16.29
C LYS A 365 -1.51 2.56 -15.94
N ALA A 366 -1.18 2.72 -14.66
CA ALA A 366 -0.11 3.62 -14.26
C ALA A 366 1.12 3.24 -15.10
N GLU A 367 1.66 4.19 -15.89
CA GLU A 367 2.96 3.99 -16.53
C GLU A 367 3.96 3.81 -15.39
N ILE A 368 4.46 2.59 -15.26
CA ILE A 368 5.45 2.17 -14.28
C ILE A 368 6.83 2.50 -14.82
#